data_911bc01a4e54193528f4eb917b976bba
#
_entry.id   911bc01a4e54193528f4eb917b976bba
#
_cell.length_a   1.000
_cell.length_b   1.000
_cell.length_c   1.000
_cell.angle_alpha   90.00
_cell.angle_beta   90.00
_cell.angle_gamma   90.00
#
_symmetry.space_group_name_H-M   'P 1'
#
loop_
_entity.id
_entity.type
_entity.pdbx_description
1 polymer ?
#
loop_
_entity_poly.entity_id
_entity_poly.type
_entity_poly.pdbx_seq_one_letter_code
_entity_poly.pdbx_strand_id
1 'polypeptide(L)'
;RPIQPKDNTMPRNLYVNLPVKDLERSVDFFAALGFSFNPKFTDENATCMIINDSTSVMLLVEPFFATFTRKPIADAHAATETLLAISVDSRAEVDEFVAKALAAGANEYAEPKDYGFMYQRGIADLDGHQWEVFFMDESLMPAQ
;
A
#
# COMPACT_ATOMS: atom_id res chain seq x y z
N ARG A 1 -13.21 5.88 -26.91
CA ARG A 1 -13.82 7.06 -26.36
C ARG A 1 -12.80 7.91 -25.60
N PRO A 2 -12.64 9.16 -25.99
CA PRO A 2 -11.64 10.01 -25.34
C PRO A 2 -12.03 10.31 -23.88
N ILE A 3 -11.03 10.34 -23.03
CA ILE A 3 -11.19 10.75 -21.65
C ILE A 3 -10.73 12.20 -21.56
N GLN A 4 -11.63 13.08 -21.15
CA GLN A 4 -11.32 14.48 -21.00
C GLN A 4 -10.89 14.76 -19.56
N PRO A 5 -9.78 15.47 -19.35
CA PRO A 5 -9.45 15.93 -18.01
C PRO A 5 -10.55 16.86 -17.52
N LYS A 6 -10.96 16.69 -16.28
CA LYS A 6 -11.93 17.59 -15.64
C LYS A 6 -11.20 18.64 -14.86
N ASP A 7 -11.79 19.83 -14.84
CA ASP A 7 -11.36 20.84 -13.91
C ASP A 7 -11.76 20.40 -12.49
N ASN A 8 -10.79 19.97 -11.70
CA ASN A 8 -11.05 19.45 -10.36
C ASN A 8 -10.87 20.56 -9.33
N THR A 9 -11.91 21.40 -9.19
CA THR A 9 -11.96 22.32 -8.05
C THR A 9 -12.22 21.57 -6.74
N MET A 10 -12.73 20.32 -6.85
CA MET A 10 -13.00 19.42 -5.73
C MET A 10 -12.31 18.08 -6.03
N PRO A 11 -11.00 17.95 -5.75
CA PRO A 11 -10.29 16.71 -6.04
C PRO A 11 -10.87 15.56 -5.23
N ARG A 12 -10.89 14.37 -5.84
CA ARG A 12 -11.27 13.14 -5.15
C ARG A 12 -10.04 12.56 -4.47
N ASN A 13 -10.18 12.25 -3.20
CA ASN A 13 -9.16 11.54 -2.44
C ASN A 13 -9.57 10.07 -2.33
N LEU A 14 -8.60 9.20 -2.43
CA LEU A 14 -8.84 7.77 -2.24
C LEU A 14 -8.39 7.37 -0.83
N TYR A 15 -9.27 6.71 -0.11
CA TYR A 15 -8.96 6.11 1.20
C TYR A 15 -9.17 4.61 1.09
N VAL A 16 -8.08 3.86 1.15
CA VAL A 16 -8.14 2.40 1.18
C VAL A 16 -8.16 1.98 2.65
N ASN A 17 -9.17 1.21 3.05
CA ASN A 17 -9.29 0.73 4.43
C ASN A 17 -8.79 -0.72 4.49
N LEU A 18 -7.83 -0.98 5.37
CA LEU A 18 -7.28 -2.31 5.58
C LEU A 18 -7.48 -2.73 7.04
N PRO A 19 -7.96 -3.97 7.27
CA PRO A 19 -8.06 -4.49 8.63
C PRO A 19 -6.68 -4.91 9.13
N VAL A 20 -6.40 -4.61 10.39
CA VAL A 20 -5.16 -5.02 11.05
C VAL A 20 -5.50 -5.64 12.41
N LYS A 21 -4.69 -6.59 12.85
CA LYS A 21 -4.90 -7.23 14.15
C LYS A 21 -4.35 -6.39 15.30
N ASP A 22 -3.21 -5.73 15.08
CA ASP A 22 -2.52 -4.95 16.10
C ASP A 22 -2.08 -3.62 15.49
N LEU A 23 -2.78 -2.55 15.85
CA LEU A 23 -2.55 -1.24 15.22
C LEU A 23 -1.15 -0.71 15.50
N GLU A 24 -0.68 -0.78 16.75
CA GLU A 24 0.66 -0.28 17.09
C GLU A 24 1.75 -1.00 16.31
N ARG A 25 1.63 -2.32 16.21
CA ARG A 25 2.60 -3.13 15.46
C ARG A 25 2.61 -2.74 13.98
N SER A 26 1.43 -2.51 13.40
CA SER A 26 1.33 -2.10 12.00
C SER A 26 1.87 -0.69 11.78
N VAL A 27 1.61 0.23 12.70
CA VAL A 27 2.18 1.59 12.63
C VAL A 27 3.70 1.53 12.66
N ASP A 28 4.27 0.76 13.59
CA ASP A 28 5.72 0.61 13.68
C ASP A 28 6.31 0.02 12.39
N PHE A 29 5.63 -0.97 11.83
CA PHE A 29 6.04 -1.59 10.57
C PHE A 29 6.11 -0.56 9.44
N PHE A 30 5.01 0.15 9.20
CA PHE A 30 4.95 1.11 8.09
C PHE A 30 5.80 2.36 8.33
N ALA A 31 5.96 2.77 9.59
CA ALA A 31 6.87 3.85 9.92
C ALA A 31 8.32 3.48 9.58
N ALA A 32 8.70 2.22 9.79
CA ALA A 32 10.03 1.74 9.43
C ALA A 32 10.27 1.78 7.91
N LEU A 33 9.20 1.71 7.11
CA LEU A 33 9.27 1.82 5.66
C LEU A 33 9.28 3.27 5.18
N GLY A 34 9.10 4.23 6.08
CA GLY A 34 9.17 5.65 5.76
C GLY A 34 7.82 6.36 5.65
N PHE A 35 6.71 5.67 5.91
CA PHE A 35 5.40 6.31 5.86
C PHE A 35 5.14 7.18 7.09
N SER A 36 4.34 8.22 6.89
CA SER A 36 3.86 9.08 7.96
C SER A 36 2.35 8.92 8.12
N PHE A 37 1.83 9.42 9.25
CA PHE A 37 0.44 9.22 9.63
C PHE A 37 -0.18 10.55 10.01
N ASN A 38 -1.48 10.71 9.71
CA ASN A 38 -2.21 11.93 10.02
C ASN A 38 -2.79 11.82 11.44
N PRO A 39 -2.29 12.63 12.39
CA PRO A 39 -2.75 12.53 13.78
C PRO A 39 -4.23 12.92 13.96
N LYS A 40 -4.80 13.69 13.05
CA LYS A 40 -6.22 14.08 13.13
C LYS A 40 -7.17 12.89 12.96
N PHE A 41 -6.69 11.81 12.32
CA PHE A 41 -7.50 10.63 12.06
C PHE A 41 -6.89 9.41 12.74
N THR A 42 -6.28 9.61 13.90
CA THR A 42 -5.61 8.55 14.65
C THR A 42 -6.18 8.46 16.06
N ASP A 43 -6.59 7.25 16.43
CA ASP A 43 -6.96 6.90 17.80
C ASP A 43 -6.59 5.44 18.08
N GLU A 44 -7.16 4.82 19.12
CA GLU A 44 -6.83 3.44 19.44
C GLU A 44 -7.38 2.41 18.45
N ASN A 45 -8.30 2.83 17.57
CA ASN A 45 -8.96 1.92 16.61
C ASN A 45 -8.47 2.08 15.18
N ALA A 46 -7.85 3.21 14.85
CA ALA A 46 -7.55 3.55 13.48
C ALA A 46 -6.39 4.52 13.36
N THR A 47 -5.70 4.46 12.22
CA THR A 47 -4.77 5.52 11.83
C THR A 47 -4.87 5.74 10.32
N CYS A 48 -4.46 6.93 9.88
CA CYS A 48 -4.45 7.32 8.48
C CYS A 48 -3.01 7.37 8.00
N MET A 49 -2.60 6.36 7.25
CA MET A 49 -1.27 6.31 6.64
C MET A 49 -1.28 7.10 5.34
N ILE A 50 -0.40 8.07 5.23
CA ILE A 50 -0.35 8.98 4.08
C ILE A 50 0.51 8.37 2.98
N ILE A 51 -0.06 8.18 1.79
CA ILE A 51 0.68 7.76 0.60
C ILE A 51 1.14 9.01 -0.16
N ASN A 52 0.20 9.90 -0.46
CA ASN A 52 0.47 11.22 -1.05
C ASN A 52 -0.69 12.15 -0.68
N ASP A 53 -0.74 13.32 -1.30
CA ASP A 53 -1.74 14.34 -0.98
C ASP A 53 -3.18 13.92 -1.22
N SER A 54 -3.39 12.94 -2.10
CA SER A 54 -4.74 12.52 -2.50
C SER A 54 -5.04 11.05 -2.21
N THR A 55 -4.10 10.30 -1.68
CA THR A 55 -4.26 8.87 -1.40
C THR A 55 -3.77 8.54 0.00
N SER A 56 -4.62 7.88 0.77
CA SER A 56 -4.28 7.42 2.11
C SER A 56 -4.75 5.99 2.30
N VAL A 57 -4.09 5.29 3.22
CA VAL A 57 -4.51 3.96 3.64
C VAL A 57 -4.88 4.04 5.11
N MET A 58 -6.14 3.73 5.41
CA MET A 58 -6.61 3.66 6.79
C MET A 58 -6.32 2.27 7.32
N LEU A 59 -5.57 2.19 8.39
CA LEU A 59 -5.34 0.94 9.11
C LEU A 59 -6.34 0.89 10.25
N LEU A 60 -7.25 -0.07 10.21
CA LEU A 60 -8.35 -0.18 11.16
C LEU A 60 -8.24 -1.51 11.91
N VAL A 61 -8.32 -1.49 13.24
CA VAL A 61 -8.40 -2.75 13.98
C VAL A 61 -9.63 -3.54 13.51
N GLU A 62 -9.54 -4.86 13.52
CA GLU A 62 -10.58 -5.71 12.93
C GLU A 62 -11.99 -5.43 13.47
N PRO A 63 -12.22 -5.26 14.78
CA PRO A 63 -13.57 -4.93 15.26
C PRO A 63 -14.11 -3.62 14.69
N PHE A 64 -13.26 -2.62 14.50
CA PHE A 64 -13.69 -1.36 13.92
C PHE A 64 -13.94 -1.50 12.42
N PHE A 65 -13.07 -2.18 11.70
CA PHE A 65 -13.26 -2.48 10.28
C PHE A 65 -14.61 -3.18 10.05
N ALA A 66 -14.96 -4.13 10.90
CA ALA A 66 -16.18 -4.90 10.79
C ALA A 66 -17.45 -4.04 10.87
N THR A 67 -17.37 -2.84 11.45
CA THR A 67 -18.53 -1.95 11.51
C THR A 67 -18.90 -1.35 10.14
N PHE A 68 -18.00 -1.41 9.16
CA PHE A 68 -18.22 -0.82 7.84
C PHE A 68 -18.70 -1.81 6.80
N THR A 69 -18.82 -3.09 7.14
CA THR A 69 -19.24 -4.12 6.19
C THR A 69 -20.11 -5.16 6.90
N ARG A 70 -20.92 -5.86 6.14
CA ARG A 70 -21.72 -6.98 6.65
C ARG A 70 -21.07 -8.33 6.36
N LYS A 71 -20.06 -8.34 5.47
CA LYS A 71 -19.34 -9.56 5.13
C LYS A 71 -18.29 -9.86 6.18
N PRO A 72 -17.94 -11.13 6.38
CA PRO A 72 -16.79 -11.47 7.21
C PRO A 72 -15.51 -10.83 6.67
N ILE A 73 -14.60 -10.49 7.57
CA ILE A 73 -13.28 -10.00 7.17
C ILE A 73 -12.49 -11.15 6.55
N ALA A 74 -11.96 -10.94 5.34
CA ALA A 74 -11.15 -11.95 4.68
C ALA A 74 -9.80 -12.11 5.39
N ASP A 75 -9.30 -13.35 5.41
CA ASP A 75 -7.94 -13.61 5.88
C ASP A 75 -6.95 -13.39 4.73
N ALA A 76 -6.25 -12.28 4.76
CA ALA A 76 -5.30 -11.93 3.69
C ALA A 76 -4.08 -12.86 3.66
N HIS A 77 -3.81 -13.63 4.72
CA HIS A 77 -2.78 -14.66 4.67
C HIS A 77 -3.21 -15.86 3.81
N ALA A 78 -4.51 -16.07 3.67
CA ALA A 78 -5.05 -17.24 2.98
C ALA A 78 -5.53 -16.94 1.57
N ALA A 79 -5.96 -15.71 1.29
CA ALA A 79 -6.54 -15.35 0.00
C ALA A 79 -6.28 -13.89 -0.32
N THR A 80 -6.11 -13.61 -1.60
CA THR A 80 -5.86 -12.25 -2.08
C THR A 80 -7.12 -11.69 -2.74
N GLU A 81 -7.57 -10.55 -2.26
CA GLU A 81 -8.57 -9.74 -2.96
C GLU A 81 -7.88 -8.62 -3.74
N THR A 82 -6.91 -7.95 -3.10
CA THR A 82 -6.36 -6.69 -3.59
C THR A 82 -4.84 -6.73 -3.57
N LEU A 83 -4.24 -6.17 -4.60
CA LEU A 83 -2.82 -5.88 -4.66
C LEU A 83 -2.66 -4.37 -4.62
N LEU A 84 -1.89 -3.88 -3.65
CA LEU A 84 -1.66 -2.45 -3.47
C LEU A 84 -0.31 -2.11 -4.09
N ALA A 85 -0.32 -1.43 -5.22
CA ALA A 85 0.92 -1.12 -5.94
C ALA A 85 1.28 0.33 -5.73
N ILE A 86 2.51 0.58 -5.31
CA ILE A 86 3.04 1.93 -5.13
C ILE A 86 4.30 2.11 -5.98
N SER A 87 4.43 3.30 -6.57
CA SER A 87 5.58 3.65 -7.39
C SER A 87 6.64 4.35 -6.56
N VAL A 88 7.88 4.14 -6.95
CA VAL A 88 9.04 4.84 -6.41
C VAL A 88 9.88 5.37 -7.56
N ASP A 89 10.92 6.15 -7.26
CA ASP A 89 11.63 6.93 -8.27
C ASP A 89 12.84 6.21 -8.86
N SER A 90 13.21 5.03 -8.35
CA SER A 90 14.37 4.30 -8.86
C SER A 90 14.31 2.82 -8.50
N ARG A 91 15.09 2.01 -9.21
CA ARG A 91 15.28 0.59 -8.89
C ARG A 91 15.87 0.42 -7.49
N ALA A 92 16.79 1.29 -7.12
CA ALA A 92 17.41 1.26 -5.80
C ALA A 92 16.36 1.47 -4.70
N GLU A 93 15.39 2.35 -4.92
CA GLU A 93 14.31 2.57 -3.95
C GLU A 93 13.39 1.37 -3.83
N VAL A 94 13.15 0.62 -4.91
CA VAL A 94 12.41 -0.64 -4.83
C VAL A 94 13.12 -1.61 -3.89
N ASP A 95 14.42 -1.81 -4.10
CA ASP A 95 15.20 -2.73 -3.27
C ASP A 95 15.29 -2.27 -1.82
N GLU A 96 15.45 -0.98 -1.61
CA GLU A 96 15.51 -0.41 -0.26
C GLU A 96 14.19 -0.59 0.50
N PHE A 97 13.07 -0.36 -0.17
CA PHE A 97 11.74 -0.57 0.40
C PHE A 97 11.58 -2.02 0.86
N VAL A 98 11.92 -2.96 -0.01
CA VAL A 98 11.79 -4.39 0.31
C VAL A 98 12.72 -4.78 1.46
N ALA A 99 13.96 -4.29 1.46
CA ALA A 99 14.90 -4.58 2.53
C ALA A 99 14.36 -4.11 3.89
N LYS A 100 13.81 -2.90 3.95
CA LYS A 100 13.21 -2.37 5.17
C LYS A 100 11.99 -3.18 5.60
N ALA A 101 11.16 -3.58 4.63
CA ALA A 101 9.97 -4.36 4.91
C ALA A 101 10.33 -5.72 5.50
N LEU A 102 11.32 -6.41 4.90
CA LEU A 102 11.78 -7.71 5.39
C LEU A 102 12.39 -7.58 6.79
N ALA A 103 13.16 -6.53 7.04
CA ALA A 103 13.74 -6.29 8.37
C ALA A 103 12.66 -6.02 9.42
N ALA A 104 11.51 -5.47 9.02
CA ALA A 104 10.39 -5.19 9.91
C ALA A 104 9.39 -6.35 10.05
N GLY A 105 9.64 -7.48 9.40
CA GLY A 105 8.84 -8.70 9.58
C GLY A 105 7.98 -9.12 8.40
N ALA A 106 8.06 -8.42 7.27
CA ALA A 106 7.32 -8.80 6.07
C ALA A 106 7.93 -10.03 5.39
N ASN A 107 7.17 -10.61 4.47
CA ASN A 107 7.64 -11.66 3.59
C ASN A 107 7.62 -11.18 2.14
N GLU A 108 8.63 -11.55 1.37
CA GLU A 108 8.60 -11.35 -0.08
C GLU A 108 7.90 -12.56 -0.68
N TYR A 109 6.73 -12.35 -1.32
CA TYR A 109 5.88 -13.47 -1.71
C TYR A 109 6.12 -13.95 -3.14
N ALA A 110 6.97 -13.26 -3.91
CA ALA A 110 7.27 -13.62 -5.30
C ALA A 110 8.64 -13.15 -5.69
N GLU A 111 9.20 -13.77 -6.72
CA GLU A 111 10.49 -13.35 -7.27
C GLU A 111 10.38 -11.94 -7.85
N PRO A 112 11.47 -11.15 -7.79
CA PRO A 112 11.50 -9.85 -8.47
C PRO A 112 11.20 -9.99 -9.95
N LYS A 113 10.51 -9.01 -10.52
CA LYS A 113 10.17 -8.99 -11.93
C LYS A 113 10.81 -7.77 -12.59
N ASP A 114 11.58 -8.02 -13.63
CA ASP A 114 12.25 -6.98 -14.39
C ASP A 114 11.83 -7.07 -15.84
N TYR A 115 11.03 -6.09 -16.27
CA TYR A 115 10.53 -6.01 -17.65
C TYR A 115 11.37 -5.08 -18.52
N GLY A 116 12.52 -4.59 -18.03
CA GLY A 116 13.31 -3.58 -18.67
C GLY A 116 12.80 -2.18 -18.41
N PHE A 117 11.57 -1.88 -18.82
CA PHE A 117 10.94 -0.58 -18.55
C PHE A 117 10.34 -0.48 -17.15
N MET A 118 10.15 -1.60 -16.48
CA MET A 118 9.58 -1.64 -15.12
C MET A 118 10.27 -2.70 -14.28
N TYR A 119 10.60 -2.35 -13.05
CA TYR A 119 11.16 -3.25 -12.07
C TYR A 119 10.24 -3.28 -10.85
N GLN A 120 9.87 -4.47 -10.41
CA GLN A 120 8.82 -4.66 -9.40
C GLN A 120 9.21 -5.75 -8.42
N ARG A 121 8.91 -5.51 -7.15
CA ARG A 121 8.99 -6.52 -6.09
C ARG A 121 7.75 -6.44 -5.22
N GLY A 122 7.44 -7.54 -4.52
CA GLY A 122 6.22 -7.61 -3.72
C GLY A 122 6.48 -8.14 -2.33
N ILE A 123 5.83 -7.55 -1.35
CA ILE A 123 5.89 -8.00 0.04
C ILE A 123 4.48 -8.20 0.58
N ALA A 124 4.35 -9.13 1.53
CA ALA A 124 3.15 -9.24 2.35
C ALA A 124 3.47 -8.63 3.71
N ASP A 125 2.60 -7.74 4.16
CA ASP A 125 2.78 -7.08 5.44
C ASP A 125 2.43 -8.02 6.61
N LEU A 126 2.39 -7.49 7.83
CA LEU A 126 2.21 -8.32 9.03
C LEU A 126 0.81 -8.97 9.09
N ASP A 127 -0.15 -8.41 8.37
CA ASP A 127 -1.51 -8.96 8.30
C ASP A 127 -1.77 -9.72 6.99
N GLY A 128 -0.75 -9.89 6.16
CA GLY A 128 -0.86 -10.62 4.91
C GLY A 128 -1.29 -9.80 3.72
N HIS A 129 -1.54 -8.50 3.88
CA HIS A 129 -1.88 -7.64 2.76
C HIS A 129 -0.68 -7.51 1.84
N GLN A 130 -0.93 -7.61 0.53
CA GLN A 130 0.12 -7.64 -0.47
C GLN A 130 0.36 -6.27 -1.07
N TRP A 131 1.64 -5.87 -1.06
CA TRP A 131 2.10 -4.59 -1.59
C TRP A 131 3.10 -4.85 -2.70
N GLU A 132 2.87 -4.21 -3.84
CA GLU A 132 3.83 -4.20 -4.93
C GLU A 132 4.53 -2.85 -4.94
N VAL A 133 5.85 -2.84 -4.94
CA VAL A 133 6.62 -1.62 -5.09
C VAL A 133 7.34 -1.69 -6.43
N PHE A 134 7.24 -0.63 -7.22
CA PHE A 134 7.78 -0.65 -8.57
C PHE A 134 8.36 0.70 -8.97
N PHE A 135 9.32 0.63 -9.87
CA PHE A 135 9.84 1.75 -10.62
C PHE A 135 9.56 1.52 -12.10
N MET A 136 9.05 2.54 -12.77
CA MET A 136 8.77 2.47 -14.20
C MET A 136 9.49 3.58 -14.93
N ASP A 137 10.22 3.21 -15.99
CA ASP A 137 10.84 4.16 -16.91
C ASP A 137 10.03 4.17 -18.20
N GLU A 138 9.14 5.16 -18.31
CA GLU A 138 8.23 5.23 -19.44
C GLU A 138 8.97 5.42 -20.78
N SER A 139 10.18 5.99 -20.75
CA SER A 139 10.97 6.17 -21.98
C SER A 139 11.41 4.84 -22.60
N LEU A 140 11.43 3.76 -21.81
CA LEU A 140 11.80 2.43 -22.26
C LEU A 140 10.60 1.55 -22.61
N MET A 141 9.38 2.07 -22.46
CA MET A 141 8.18 1.29 -22.75
C MET A 141 8.09 0.96 -24.24
N PRO A 142 7.58 -0.26 -24.57
CA PRO A 142 7.37 -0.60 -25.99
C PRO A 142 6.39 0.36 -26.66
N ALA A 143 6.60 0.61 -27.93
CA ALA A 143 5.67 1.40 -28.74
C ALA A 143 4.33 0.66 -28.86
N GLN A 144 3.25 1.45 -28.86
CA GLN A 144 1.89 0.89 -28.97
C GLN A 144 1.32 1.10 -30.35
#